data_22239f0f6678bcbe321fb93885033342
#
_entry.id   22239f0f6678bcbe321fb93885033342
#
_cell.length_a   1.000
_cell.length_b   1.000
_cell.length_c   1.000
_cell.angle_alpha   90.00
_cell.angle_beta   90.00
_cell.angle_gamma   90.00
#
_symmetry.space_group_name_H-M   'P 1'
#
loop_
_entity.id
_entity.type
_entity.pdbx_description
1 polymer ?
#
loop_
_entity_poly.entity_id
_entity_poly.type
_entity_poly.pdbx_seq_one_letter_code
_entity_poly.pdbx_strand_id
1 'polypeptide(L)'
;SKNIDGYRLSTYFYKQKDSNGGKIVMGPWWDYNLSLGNANYCEAAMTEGFEVNTDCGNTNPFWWERMLEDPTYRDLTRCRWEEYRSDAWSNESIHSTIDSLATLLGDASARDHARWPRLGQWVWPNAFVGDTYEEELDFMRDWIDGRLDWLDINILGDCEAGCTATSACNFNPEANYDNGTCEPCACPGDINGDLAVTVADVLFLLAEFGCTTECTADLNDDGLVSVSDLLFLLSYYSETCS
;
A
#
# COMPACT_ATOMS: atom_id res chain seq x y z
N SER A 1 -12.93 -8.40 -3.03
CA SER A 1 -14.03 -8.93 -2.20
C SER A 1 -15.25 -9.37 -3.03
N LYS A 2 -15.41 -8.89 -4.27
CA LYS A 2 -16.62 -9.05 -5.11
C LYS A 2 -17.91 -8.70 -4.36
N ASN A 3 -17.89 -7.60 -3.60
CA ASN A 3 -19.13 -7.08 -3.04
C ASN A 3 -19.99 -6.48 -4.16
N ILE A 4 -21.20 -7.00 -4.33
CA ILE A 4 -22.14 -6.59 -5.40
C ILE A 4 -22.46 -5.11 -5.33
N ASP A 5 -22.56 -4.54 -4.14
CA ASP A 5 -22.87 -3.14 -3.90
C ASP A 5 -21.62 -2.25 -3.78
N GLY A 6 -20.41 -2.85 -3.86
CA GLY A 6 -19.15 -2.20 -3.56
C GLY A 6 -18.78 -1.01 -4.45
N TYR A 7 -19.28 -0.95 -5.66
CA TYR A 7 -19.02 0.12 -6.62
C TYR A 7 -20.13 1.17 -6.72
N ARG A 8 -21.25 0.97 -6.03
CA ARG A 8 -22.44 1.81 -6.19
C ARG A 8 -23.14 2.17 -4.88
N LEU A 9 -23.59 1.20 -4.10
CA LEU A 9 -24.40 1.43 -2.89
C LEU A 9 -23.57 1.49 -1.62
N SER A 10 -22.53 0.66 -1.52
CA SER A 10 -21.67 0.56 -0.34
C SER A 10 -20.36 1.37 -0.48
N THR A 11 -20.34 2.34 -1.37
CA THR A 11 -19.19 3.22 -1.62
C THR A 11 -19.49 4.65 -1.21
N TYR A 12 -18.70 5.18 -0.31
CA TYR A 12 -18.81 6.54 0.20
C TYR A 12 -17.49 7.28 0.01
N PHE A 13 -17.60 8.58 -0.26
CA PHE A 13 -16.47 9.47 -0.38
C PHE A 13 -16.72 10.74 0.40
N TYR A 14 -15.67 11.32 0.95
CA TYR A 14 -15.71 12.67 1.47
C TYR A 14 -14.48 13.46 1.00
N LYS A 15 -14.61 14.77 0.96
CA LYS A 15 -13.50 15.66 0.62
C LYS A 15 -13.15 16.51 1.83
N GLN A 16 -11.89 16.48 2.23
CA GLN A 16 -11.35 17.39 3.23
C GLN A 16 -11.38 18.83 2.70
N LYS A 17 -11.43 19.82 3.61
CA LYS A 17 -11.18 21.21 3.25
C LYS A 17 -9.80 21.35 2.63
N ASP A 18 -9.63 22.30 1.72
CA ASP A 18 -8.35 22.52 1.05
C ASP A 18 -7.23 22.85 2.05
N SER A 19 -7.55 23.54 3.15
CA SER A 19 -6.63 23.77 4.28
C SER A 19 -6.15 22.49 5.00
N ASN A 20 -6.85 21.36 4.79
CA ASN A 20 -6.53 20.06 5.37
C ASN A 20 -6.06 19.05 4.28
N GLY A 21 -5.49 19.55 3.18
CA GLY A 21 -4.98 18.73 2.09
C GLY A 21 -5.91 18.57 0.89
N GLY A 22 -7.21 18.87 1.00
CA GLY A 22 -8.14 18.95 -0.13
C GLY A 22 -8.42 17.67 -0.91
N LYS A 23 -7.88 16.52 -0.49
CA LYS A 23 -8.01 15.23 -1.21
C LYS A 23 -9.40 14.61 -0.99
N ILE A 24 -9.85 13.86 -2.00
CA ILE A 24 -10.99 12.96 -1.87
C ILE A 24 -10.51 11.70 -1.14
N VAL A 25 -11.26 11.28 -0.14
CA VAL A 25 -10.98 10.09 0.66
C VAL A 25 -12.16 9.14 0.51
N MET A 26 -11.85 7.87 0.23
CA MET A 26 -12.84 6.80 0.19
C MET A 26 -13.09 6.28 1.60
N GLY A 27 -14.36 6.08 1.95
CA GLY A 27 -14.78 5.57 3.25
C GLY A 27 -15.97 6.33 3.83
N PRO A 28 -16.54 5.85 4.94
CA PRO A 28 -16.19 4.63 5.65
C PRO A 28 -16.54 3.35 4.86
N TRP A 29 -15.95 2.21 5.25
CA TRP A 29 -16.36 0.90 4.79
C TRP A 29 -17.75 0.60 5.34
N TRP A 30 -18.68 0.25 4.46
CA TRP A 30 -20.07 0.11 4.83
C TRP A 30 -20.73 -1.05 4.08
N ASP A 31 -21.34 -1.95 4.82
CA ASP A 31 -22.25 -2.99 4.31
C ASP A 31 -21.62 -3.94 3.27
N TYR A 32 -20.48 -4.54 3.64
CA TYR A 32 -19.72 -5.47 2.79
C TYR A 32 -20.07 -6.95 3.05
N ASN A 33 -21.28 -7.24 3.57
CA ASN A 33 -21.75 -8.59 3.85
C ASN A 33 -22.06 -9.42 2.59
N LEU A 34 -22.28 -8.78 1.44
CA LEU A 34 -22.48 -9.43 0.14
C LEU A 34 -21.15 -9.63 -0.60
N SER A 35 -20.13 -10.07 0.11
CA SER A 35 -18.77 -10.28 -0.42
C SER A 35 -18.23 -11.65 -0.02
N LEU A 36 -17.02 -11.98 -0.44
CA LEU A 36 -16.31 -13.21 -0.11
C LEU A 36 -17.09 -14.48 -0.50
N GLY A 37 -17.75 -14.44 -1.64
CA GLY A 37 -18.50 -15.58 -2.16
C GLY A 37 -19.91 -15.75 -1.58
N ASN A 38 -20.33 -14.91 -0.63
CA ASN A 38 -21.59 -15.09 0.12
C ASN A 38 -22.88 -14.66 -0.62
N ALA A 39 -22.86 -14.46 -1.93
CA ALA A 39 -24.08 -14.11 -2.65
C ALA A 39 -24.26 -14.95 -3.90
N ASN A 40 -25.49 -15.46 -4.13
CA ASN A 40 -25.83 -16.38 -5.21
C ASN A 40 -26.33 -15.68 -6.49
N TYR A 41 -26.10 -14.39 -6.64
CA TYR A 41 -26.50 -13.59 -7.79
C TYR A 41 -25.37 -12.68 -8.26
N CYS A 42 -25.48 -12.16 -9.48
CA CYS A 42 -24.50 -11.24 -10.05
C CYS A 42 -23.05 -11.78 -10.01
N GLU A 43 -22.87 -13.07 -10.20
CA GLU A 43 -21.56 -13.74 -10.20
C GLU A 43 -20.73 -13.53 -8.91
N ALA A 44 -21.33 -13.07 -7.82
CA ALA A 44 -20.62 -12.77 -6.58
C ALA A 44 -19.98 -14.00 -5.92
N ALA A 45 -20.56 -15.19 -6.15
CA ALA A 45 -20.00 -16.46 -5.67
C ALA A 45 -18.75 -16.91 -6.43
N MET A 46 -18.53 -16.38 -7.64
CA MET A 46 -17.37 -16.75 -8.46
C MET A 46 -16.11 -16.05 -7.96
N THR A 47 -14.99 -16.77 -7.95
CA THR A 47 -13.69 -16.20 -7.63
C THR A 47 -13.13 -15.34 -8.77
N GLU A 48 -13.62 -15.51 -9.97
CA GLU A 48 -13.21 -14.86 -11.22
C GLU A 48 -13.99 -13.56 -11.48
N GLY A 49 -13.47 -12.75 -12.42
CA GLY A 49 -14.09 -11.52 -12.90
C GLY A 49 -13.91 -10.31 -11.95
N PHE A 50 -14.02 -9.11 -12.51
CA PHE A 50 -14.06 -7.87 -11.74
C PHE A 50 -15.50 -7.40 -11.58
N GLU A 51 -15.92 -7.13 -10.35
CA GLU A 51 -17.28 -6.68 -10.04
C GLU A 51 -17.65 -5.36 -10.72
N VAL A 52 -16.67 -4.51 -11.00
CA VAL A 52 -16.85 -3.26 -11.74
C VAL A 52 -17.43 -3.50 -13.15
N ASN A 53 -17.16 -4.66 -13.74
CA ASN A 53 -17.62 -5.04 -15.09
C ASN A 53 -18.90 -5.91 -15.07
N THR A 54 -19.40 -6.26 -13.87
CA THR A 54 -20.56 -7.16 -13.75
C THR A 54 -21.85 -6.36 -13.97
N ASP A 55 -22.65 -6.76 -14.94
CA ASP A 55 -24.00 -6.23 -15.15
C ASP A 55 -24.98 -6.91 -14.20
N CYS A 56 -25.26 -6.25 -13.09
CA CYS A 56 -26.24 -6.70 -12.10
C CYS A 56 -27.59 -5.96 -12.22
N GLY A 57 -27.96 -5.56 -13.43
CA GLY A 57 -29.18 -4.79 -13.68
C GLY A 57 -29.09 -3.33 -13.24
N ASN A 58 -27.90 -2.87 -12.87
CA ASN A 58 -27.64 -1.49 -12.47
C ASN A 58 -26.25 -1.07 -12.99
N THR A 59 -26.16 0.07 -13.61
CA THR A 59 -24.92 0.60 -14.15
C THR A 59 -24.03 1.12 -13.01
N ASN A 60 -22.82 0.63 -12.93
CA ASN A 60 -21.80 1.20 -12.08
C ASN A 60 -21.45 2.64 -12.53
N PRO A 61 -21.08 3.55 -11.62
CA PRO A 61 -20.65 4.89 -12.00
C PRO A 61 -19.49 4.86 -13.00
N PHE A 62 -19.59 5.63 -14.07
CA PHE A 62 -18.67 5.60 -15.22
C PHE A 62 -17.21 5.87 -14.87
N TRP A 63 -16.96 6.58 -13.77
CA TRP A 63 -15.59 6.93 -13.38
C TRP A 63 -14.72 5.72 -12.98
N TRP A 64 -15.32 4.60 -12.55
CA TRP A 64 -14.57 3.38 -12.23
C TRP A 64 -13.90 2.80 -13.49
N GLU A 65 -14.67 2.66 -14.57
CA GLU A 65 -14.14 2.23 -15.87
C GLU A 65 -13.10 3.21 -16.39
N ARG A 66 -13.40 4.52 -16.26
CA ARG A 66 -12.51 5.58 -16.70
C ARG A 66 -11.15 5.57 -16.01
N MET A 67 -11.11 5.26 -14.69
CA MET A 67 -9.85 5.10 -13.99
C MET A 67 -9.06 3.89 -14.49
N LEU A 68 -9.74 2.79 -14.81
CA LEU A 68 -9.09 1.57 -15.34
C LEU A 68 -8.57 1.73 -16.78
N GLU A 69 -9.00 2.76 -17.53
CA GLU A 69 -8.42 3.10 -18.83
C GLU A 69 -7.04 3.77 -18.71
N ASP A 70 -6.74 4.42 -17.58
CA ASP A 70 -5.47 5.10 -17.35
C ASP A 70 -4.36 4.08 -17.02
N PRO A 71 -3.29 4.00 -17.84
CA PRO A 71 -2.18 3.09 -17.59
C PRO A 71 -1.50 3.39 -16.24
N THR A 72 -1.30 4.64 -15.88
CA THR A 72 -0.68 5.01 -14.59
C THR A 72 -1.50 4.50 -13.41
N TYR A 73 -2.84 4.58 -13.50
CA TYR A 73 -3.70 4.04 -12.45
C TYR A 73 -3.61 2.51 -12.35
N ARG A 74 -3.50 1.81 -13.49
CA ARG A 74 -3.31 0.36 -13.51
C ARG A 74 -1.98 -0.05 -12.89
N ASP A 75 -0.89 0.64 -13.25
CA ASP A 75 0.44 0.36 -12.73
C ASP A 75 0.50 0.58 -11.22
N LEU A 76 -0.04 1.71 -10.72
CA LEU A 76 -0.18 1.97 -9.29
C LEU A 76 -1.04 0.90 -8.59
N THR A 77 -2.11 0.43 -9.23
CA THR A 77 -2.97 -0.62 -8.69
C THR A 77 -2.21 -1.94 -8.61
N ARG A 78 -1.42 -2.29 -9.63
CA ARG A 78 -0.57 -3.48 -9.65
C ARG A 78 0.48 -3.44 -8.55
N CYS A 79 1.21 -2.34 -8.43
CA CYS A 79 2.24 -2.18 -7.40
C CYS A 79 1.65 -2.28 -5.98
N ARG A 80 0.53 -1.61 -5.73
CA ARG A 80 -0.17 -1.72 -4.44
C ARG A 80 -0.67 -3.12 -4.16
N TRP A 81 -1.15 -3.82 -5.19
CA TRP A 81 -1.53 -5.22 -5.05
C TRP A 81 -0.34 -6.07 -4.61
N GLU A 82 0.80 -5.99 -5.29
CA GLU A 82 2.00 -6.76 -4.97
C GLU A 82 2.54 -6.44 -3.57
N GLU A 83 2.54 -5.17 -3.18
CA GLU A 83 2.92 -4.73 -1.84
C GLU A 83 2.06 -5.41 -0.77
N TYR A 84 0.72 -5.36 -0.90
CA TYR A 84 -0.17 -5.99 0.07
C TYR A 84 -0.10 -7.51 0.04
N ARG A 85 0.07 -8.11 -1.14
CA ARG A 85 0.18 -9.58 -1.29
C ARG A 85 1.44 -10.14 -0.62
N SER A 86 2.50 -9.35 -0.55
CA SER A 86 3.75 -9.77 0.12
C SER A 86 3.64 -9.77 1.65
N ASP A 87 2.60 -9.16 2.24
CA ASP A 87 2.45 -9.03 3.69
C ASP A 87 1.00 -9.22 4.14
N ALA A 88 0.26 -8.12 4.31
CA ALA A 88 -1.07 -8.10 4.96
C ALA A 88 -2.14 -8.91 4.22
N TRP A 89 -2.00 -9.09 2.91
CA TRP A 89 -2.92 -9.87 2.07
C TRP A 89 -2.32 -11.18 1.58
N SER A 90 -1.27 -11.67 2.22
CA SER A 90 -0.84 -13.06 2.04
C SER A 90 -1.94 -14.02 2.50
N ASN A 91 -2.05 -15.20 1.90
CA ASN A 91 -3.03 -16.21 2.32
C ASN A 91 -2.89 -16.51 3.82
N GLU A 92 -1.64 -16.62 4.30
CA GLU A 92 -1.34 -16.88 5.72
C GLU A 92 -1.86 -15.76 6.63
N SER A 93 -1.61 -14.48 6.30
CA SER A 93 -2.07 -13.35 7.11
C SER A 93 -3.59 -13.25 7.16
N ILE A 94 -4.28 -13.51 6.05
CA ILE A 94 -5.74 -13.49 5.99
C ILE A 94 -6.32 -14.65 6.78
N HIS A 95 -5.82 -15.88 6.60
CA HIS A 95 -6.28 -17.05 7.35
C HIS A 95 -6.05 -16.87 8.85
N SER A 96 -4.89 -16.38 9.26
CA SER A 96 -4.61 -16.05 10.66
C SER A 96 -5.57 -15.02 11.25
N THR A 97 -6.00 -14.05 10.44
CA THR A 97 -7.01 -13.06 10.83
C THR A 97 -8.37 -13.72 11.03
N ILE A 98 -8.79 -14.61 10.13
CA ILE A 98 -10.04 -15.37 10.24
C ILE A 98 -10.03 -16.22 11.52
N ASP A 99 -8.94 -16.94 11.77
CA ASP A 99 -8.79 -17.81 12.94
C ASP A 99 -8.81 -17.01 14.25
N SER A 100 -8.16 -15.85 14.26
CA SER A 100 -8.15 -14.94 15.39
C SER A 100 -9.56 -14.41 15.71
N LEU A 101 -10.31 -14.02 14.68
CA LEU A 101 -11.69 -13.54 14.84
C LEU A 101 -12.64 -14.68 15.26
N ALA A 102 -12.50 -15.87 14.67
CA ALA A 102 -13.29 -17.06 15.06
C ALA A 102 -13.01 -17.43 16.53
N THR A 103 -11.75 -17.39 16.95
CA THR A 103 -11.34 -17.62 18.35
C THR A 103 -11.91 -16.55 19.29
N LEU A 104 -11.88 -15.28 18.89
CA LEU A 104 -12.45 -14.18 19.67
C LEU A 104 -13.98 -14.34 19.86
N LEU A 105 -14.70 -14.80 18.85
CA LEU A 105 -16.13 -15.09 18.95
C LEU A 105 -16.40 -16.28 19.88
N GLY A 106 -15.57 -17.33 19.83
CA GLY A 106 -15.67 -18.49 20.72
C GLY A 106 -17.09 -18.95 20.94
N ASP A 107 -17.49 -19.15 22.21
CA ASP A 107 -18.84 -19.59 22.57
C ASP A 107 -19.96 -18.63 22.15
N ALA A 108 -19.66 -17.40 21.75
CA ALA A 108 -20.70 -16.46 21.28
C ALA A 108 -21.33 -16.95 19.97
N SER A 109 -20.53 -17.52 19.05
CA SER A 109 -21.04 -18.08 17.80
C SER A 109 -22.00 -19.25 18.08
N ALA A 110 -21.66 -20.14 19.02
CA ALA A 110 -22.52 -21.27 19.42
C ALA A 110 -23.86 -20.79 20.03
N ARG A 111 -23.83 -19.74 20.87
CA ARG A 111 -25.04 -19.13 21.45
C ARG A 111 -25.91 -18.48 20.38
N ASP A 112 -25.28 -17.82 19.39
CA ASP A 112 -26.01 -17.19 18.28
C ASP A 112 -26.72 -18.25 17.44
N HIS A 113 -26.03 -19.31 17.03
CA HIS A 113 -26.63 -20.40 16.26
C HIS A 113 -27.69 -21.18 17.05
N ALA A 114 -27.55 -21.32 18.38
CA ALA A 114 -28.59 -21.90 19.22
C ALA A 114 -29.84 -21.01 19.28
N ARG A 115 -29.68 -19.69 19.25
CA ARG A 115 -30.79 -18.73 19.26
C ARG A 115 -31.41 -18.57 17.88
N TRP A 116 -30.60 -18.59 16.83
CA TRP A 116 -30.98 -18.38 15.44
C TRP A 116 -30.42 -19.53 14.59
N PRO A 117 -31.13 -20.70 14.56
CA PRO A 117 -30.61 -21.89 13.88
C PRO A 117 -30.68 -21.69 12.36
N ARG A 118 -29.56 -21.25 11.78
CA ARG A 118 -29.41 -20.99 10.33
C ARG A 118 -28.45 -21.94 9.63
N LEU A 119 -27.56 -22.60 10.37
CA LEU A 119 -26.69 -23.62 9.81
C LEU A 119 -27.50 -24.76 9.20
N GLY A 120 -27.11 -25.24 8.03
CA GLY A 120 -27.83 -26.21 7.23
C GLY A 120 -29.11 -25.67 6.59
N GLN A 121 -29.42 -24.38 6.70
CA GLN A 121 -30.63 -23.78 6.14
C GLN A 121 -30.31 -22.69 5.16
N TRP A 122 -30.79 -22.81 3.94
CA TRP A 122 -30.62 -21.75 2.96
C TRP A 122 -31.41 -20.48 3.36
N VAL A 123 -30.70 -19.37 3.38
CA VAL A 123 -31.25 -18.03 3.58
C VAL A 123 -30.78 -17.17 2.42
N TRP A 124 -31.72 -16.46 1.78
CA TRP A 124 -31.33 -15.52 0.71
C TRP A 124 -30.39 -14.43 1.27
N PRO A 125 -29.30 -14.09 0.59
CA PRO A 125 -28.86 -14.55 -0.73
C PRO A 125 -27.69 -15.55 -0.70
N ASN A 126 -27.57 -16.41 0.32
CA ASN A 126 -26.42 -17.30 0.47
C ASN A 126 -26.17 -18.16 -0.78
N ALA A 127 -24.92 -18.13 -1.24
CA ALA A 127 -24.44 -19.02 -2.31
C ALA A 127 -24.06 -20.40 -1.77
N PHE A 128 -23.54 -20.44 -0.55
CA PHE A 128 -23.15 -21.66 0.16
C PHE A 128 -24.00 -21.83 1.44
N VAL A 129 -24.14 -23.06 1.88
CA VAL A 129 -24.85 -23.40 3.12
C VAL A 129 -24.07 -24.52 3.82
N GLY A 130 -23.31 -24.16 4.85
CA GLY A 130 -22.62 -25.11 5.71
C GLY A 130 -23.54 -25.68 6.79
N ASP A 131 -23.40 -26.96 7.09
CA ASP A 131 -24.08 -27.60 8.21
C ASP A 131 -23.47 -27.21 9.56
N THR A 132 -22.20 -26.77 9.54
CA THR A 132 -21.44 -26.35 10.71
C THR A 132 -20.81 -24.95 10.49
N TYR A 133 -20.47 -24.30 11.60
CA TYR A 133 -19.76 -23.00 11.55
C TYR A 133 -18.37 -23.13 10.89
N GLU A 134 -17.69 -24.26 11.11
CA GLU A 134 -16.38 -24.52 10.50
C GLU A 134 -16.48 -24.67 8.97
N GLU A 135 -17.52 -25.35 8.48
CA GLU A 135 -17.74 -25.42 7.03
C GLU A 135 -17.99 -24.07 6.38
N GLU A 136 -18.64 -23.12 7.06
CA GLU A 136 -18.81 -21.74 6.60
C GLU A 136 -17.47 -21.00 6.56
N LEU A 137 -16.60 -21.22 7.57
CA LEU A 137 -15.26 -20.63 7.60
C LEU A 137 -14.34 -21.24 6.52
N ASP A 138 -14.41 -22.55 6.31
CA ASP A 138 -13.64 -23.24 5.27
C ASP A 138 -14.06 -22.77 3.87
N PHE A 139 -15.36 -22.67 3.60
CA PHE A 139 -15.85 -22.09 2.35
C PHE A 139 -15.29 -20.69 2.11
N MET A 140 -15.28 -19.83 3.13
CA MET A 140 -14.75 -18.47 3.02
C MET A 140 -13.24 -18.48 2.74
N ARG A 141 -12.45 -19.35 3.39
CA ARG A 141 -11.01 -19.51 3.15
C ARG A 141 -10.74 -19.96 1.71
N ASP A 142 -11.40 -21.02 1.26
CA ASP A 142 -11.26 -21.58 -0.08
C ASP A 142 -11.63 -20.54 -1.15
N TRP A 143 -12.71 -19.81 -0.92
CA TRP A 143 -13.11 -18.73 -1.84
C TRP A 143 -12.08 -17.62 -1.90
N ILE A 144 -11.55 -17.20 -0.75
CA ILE A 144 -10.51 -16.15 -0.68
C ILE A 144 -9.25 -16.61 -1.43
N ASP A 145 -8.79 -17.84 -1.21
CA ASP A 145 -7.61 -18.38 -1.87
C ASP A 145 -7.77 -18.39 -3.39
N GLY A 146 -8.86 -18.93 -3.90
CA GLY A 146 -9.15 -18.90 -5.32
C GLY A 146 -9.30 -17.49 -5.89
N ARG A 147 -9.82 -16.54 -5.09
CA ARG A 147 -9.92 -15.14 -5.48
C ARG A 147 -8.56 -14.45 -5.58
N LEU A 148 -7.69 -14.69 -4.61
CA LEU A 148 -6.34 -14.14 -4.60
C LEU A 148 -5.52 -14.67 -5.77
N ASP A 149 -5.56 -15.98 -6.02
CA ASP A 149 -4.88 -16.61 -7.15
C ASP A 149 -5.34 -16.01 -8.49
N TRP A 150 -6.64 -15.78 -8.64
CA TRP A 150 -7.15 -15.15 -9.86
C TRP A 150 -6.70 -13.69 -9.99
N LEU A 151 -6.71 -12.92 -8.91
CA LEU A 151 -6.31 -11.52 -8.90
C LEU A 151 -4.80 -11.37 -9.16
N ASP A 152 -3.96 -12.26 -8.65
CA ASP A 152 -2.50 -12.25 -8.88
C ASP A 152 -2.17 -12.27 -10.38
N ILE A 153 -3.01 -12.96 -11.18
CA ILE A 153 -2.83 -13.07 -12.61
C ILE A 153 -3.52 -11.94 -13.38
N ASN A 154 -4.67 -11.45 -12.89
CA ASN A 154 -5.60 -10.66 -13.70
C ASN A 154 -5.62 -9.16 -13.37
N ILE A 155 -4.98 -8.71 -12.28
CA ILE A 155 -4.78 -7.28 -12.05
C ILE A 155 -3.83 -6.73 -13.11
N LEU A 156 -4.36 -5.80 -13.91
CA LEU A 156 -3.63 -5.18 -15.01
C LEU A 156 -2.62 -4.16 -14.49
N GLY A 157 -1.59 -3.92 -15.29
CA GLY A 157 -0.53 -2.94 -15.05
C GLY A 157 0.82 -3.62 -14.86
N ASP A 158 1.86 -2.85 -14.96
CA ASP A 158 3.24 -3.25 -14.72
C ASP A 158 3.77 -2.54 -13.48
N CYS A 159 4.48 -3.26 -12.62
CA CYS A 159 5.07 -2.69 -11.41
C CYS A 159 6.59 -2.75 -11.47
N GLU A 160 7.20 -1.60 -11.63
CA GLU A 160 8.63 -1.39 -11.45
C GLU A 160 8.82 -0.52 -10.20
N ALA A 161 8.93 -1.19 -9.05
CA ALA A 161 9.10 -0.51 -7.77
C ALA A 161 10.56 -0.09 -7.56
N GLY A 162 10.76 1.15 -7.15
CA GLY A 162 12.11 1.68 -6.92
C GLY A 162 12.05 3.12 -6.43
N CYS A 163 13.21 3.74 -6.26
CA CYS A 163 13.26 5.15 -5.93
C CYS A 163 12.94 6.01 -7.15
N THR A 164 11.89 6.85 -7.05
CA THR A 164 11.43 7.76 -8.11
C THR A 164 11.93 9.20 -7.93
N ALA A 165 12.63 9.52 -6.84
CA ALA A 165 13.18 10.83 -6.60
C ALA A 165 14.47 11.03 -7.42
N THR A 166 14.46 11.93 -8.40
CA THR A 166 15.58 12.19 -9.30
C THR A 166 16.83 12.74 -8.59
N SER A 167 16.67 13.23 -7.36
CA SER A 167 17.78 13.69 -6.50
C SER A 167 18.38 12.60 -5.62
N ALA A 168 17.85 11.38 -5.66
CA ALA A 168 18.36 10.26 -4.88
C ALA A 168 19.48 9.52 -5.63
N CYS A 169 20.46 9.02 -4.89
CA CYS A 169 21.59 8.29 -5.47
C CYS A 169 21.21 6.94 -6.06
N ASN A 170 20.16 6.35 -5.58
CA ASN A 170 19.59 5.11 -6.10
C ASN A 170 18.34 5.37 -6.95
N PHE A 171 18.24 6.58 -7.57
CA PHE A 171 17.17 6.87 -8.53
C PHE A 171 17.09 5.79 -9.62
N ASN A 172 15.91 5.22 -9.78
CA ASN A 172 15.65 4.28 -10.85
C ASN A 172 14.72 4.93 -11.90
N PRO A 173 15.24 5.26 -13.10
CA PRO A 173 14.43 5.90 -14.15
C PRO A 173 13.31 5.00 -14.71
N GLU A 174 13.40 3.68 -14.52
CA GLU A 174 12.37 2.72 -14.93
C GLU A 174 11.25 2.58 -13.87
N ALA A 175 11.49 3.05 -12.62
CA ALA A 175 10.50 2.92 -11.56
C ALA A 175 9.27 3.78 -11.86
N ASN A 176 8.10 3.12 -11.81
CA ASN A 176 6.80 3.78 -11.90
C ASN A 176 6.07 3.86 -10.54
N TYR A 177 6.70 3.30 -9.50
CA TYR A 177 6.20 3.29 -8.13
C TYR A 177 7.32 3.51 -7.11
N ASP A 178 7.18 4.55 -6.27
CA ASP A 178 8.10 4.80 -5.17
C ASP A 178 7.85 3.83 -4.02
N ASN A 179 8.82 2.95 -3.78
CA ASN A 179 8.78 1.96 -2.71
C ASN A 179 9.35 2.45 -1.38
N GLY A 180 9.69 3.74 -1.29
CA GLY A 180 10.25 4.36 -0.09
C GLY A 180 11.73 4.04 0.17
N THR A 181 12.44 3.48 -0.81
CA THR A 181 13.87 3.13 -0.66
C THR A 181 14.81 4.21 -1.15
N CYS A 182 14.33 5.43 -1.40
CA CYS A 182 15.18 6.53 -1.83
C CYS A 182 16.26 6.83 -0.80
N GLU A 183 17.50 6.80 -1.25
CA GLU A 183 18.68 7.11 -0.44
C GLU A 183 19.21 8.48 -0.82
N PRO A 184 19.40 9.40 0.15
CA PRO A 184 20.06 10.67 -0.14
C PRO A 184 21.49 10.41 -0.63
N CYS A 185 21.92 11.18 -1.62
CA CYS A 185 23.31 11.10 -2.07
C CYS A 185 24.25 11.53 -0.95
N ALA A 186 25.18 10.65 -0.61
CA ALA A 186 26.29 11.06 0.22
C ALA A 186 27.13 12.08 -0.56
N CYS A 187 27.27 13.25 -0.02
CA CYS A 187 28.07 14.31 -0.58
C CYS A 187 29.16 14.72 0.43
N PRO A 188 30.26 13.94 0.51
CA PRO A 188 31.34 14.30 1.41
C PRO A 188 31.87 15.69 1.06
N GLY A 189 31.79 16.62 1.99
CA GLY A 189 32.22 18.01 1.76
C GLY A 189 31.11 19.02 1.52
N ASP A 190 29.86 18.59 1.25
CA ASP A 190 28.69 19.48 1.24
C ASP A 190 28.23 19.71 2.69
N ILE A 191 28.73 20.76 3.31
CA ILE A 191 28.46 21.08 4.73
C ILE A 191 27.14 21.82 4.86
N ASN A 192 26.77 22.60 3.83
CA ASN A 192 25.57 23.43 3.87
C ASN A 192 24.28 22.70 3.38
N GLY A 193 24.42 21.53 2.77
CA GLY A 193 23.31 20.71 2.30
C GLY A 193 22.68 21.22 1.00
N ASP A 194 23.38 21.96 0.16
CA ASP A 194 22.89 22.50 -1.11
C ASP A 194 23.10 21.54 -2.31
N LEU A 195 23.63 20.35 -2.05
CA LEU A 195 23.96 19.32 -3.02
C LEU A 195 25.10 19.65 -3.98
N ALA A 196 26.00 20.51 -3.56
CA ALA A 196 27.21 20.85 -4.34
C ALA A 196 28.35 21.22 -3.41
N VAL A 197 29.57 20.70 -3.64
CA VAL A 197 30.75 21.10 -2.89
C VAL A 197 31.38 22.35 -3.54
N THR A 198 31.16 23.48 -2.90
CA THR A 198 31.49 24.81 -3.45
C THR A 198 32.29 25.66 -2.48
N VAL A 199 32.56 26.93 -2.87
CA VAL A 199 33.18 27.90 -1.96
C VAL A 199 32.32 28.17 -0.72
N ALA A 200 31.00 27.95 -0.77
CA ALA A 200 30.13 28.13 0.38
C ALA A 200 30.50 27.14 1.51
N ASP A 201 30.79 25.89 1.17
CA ASP A 201 31.17 24.84 2.13
C ASP A 201 32.57 25.13 2.72
N VAL A 202 33.49 25.63 1.89
CA VAL A 202 34.79 26.09 2.38
C VAL A 202 34.62 27.20 3.42
N LEU A 203 33.72 28.16 3.20
CA LEU A 203 33.45 29.23 4.15
C LEU A 203 32.80 28.69 5.45
N PHE A 204 31.93 27.71 5.38
CA PHE A 204 31.38 27.04 6.56
C PHE A 204 32.47 26.33 7.37
N LEU A 205 33.35 25.57 6.71
CA LEU A 205 34.47 24.92 7.37
C LEU A 205 35.40 25.93 8.03
N LEU A 206 35.72 27.00 7.33
CA LEU A 206 36.63 28.06 7.88
C LEU A 206 36.00 28.80 9.06
N ALA A 207 34.66 28.90 9.13
CA ALA A 207 33.94 29.48 10.25
C ALA A 207 34.05 28.62 11.51
N GLU A 208 34.18 27.31 11.36
CA GLU A 208 34.33 26.35 12.47
C GLU A 208 35.81 25.94 12.70
N PHE A 209 36.74 26.54 11.99
CA PHE A 209 38.15 26.14 12.07
C PHE A 209 38.71 26.23 13.50
N GLY A 210 39.24 25.12 14.02
CA GLY A 210 39.69 24.97 15.40
C GLY A 210 38.59 24.50 16.40
N CYS A 211 37.38 24.24 15.90
CA CYS A 211 36.30 23.64 16.72
C CYS A 211 36.68 22.23 17.15
N THR A 212 36.33 21.87 18.42
CA THR A 212 36.66 20.57 19.04
C THR A 212 35.45 19.87 19.66
N THR A 213 34.26 20.50 19.66
CA THR A 213 33.06 19.95 20.26
C THR A 213 31.85 20.36 19.45
N GLU A 214 30.99 19.38 19.11
CA GLU A 214 29.75 19.57 18.31
C GLU A 214 30.01 20.30 16.98
N CYS A 215 31.08 19.94 16.30
CA CYS A 215 31.50 20.56 15.04
C CYS A 215 30.83 19.88 13.85
N THR A 216 30.21 20.67 12.97
CA THR A 216 29.59 20.14 11.75
C THR A 216 30.59 19.98 10.60
N ALA A 217 31.70 20.68 10.67
CA ALA A 217 32.74 20.68 9.65
C ALA A 217 33.95 19.76 9.95
N ASP A 218 33.84 18.87 10.97
CA ASP A 218 34.78 17.78 11.21
C ASP A 218 34.46 16.63 10.25
N LEU A 219 35.03 16.68 9.06
CA LEU A 219 34.70 15.78 7.95
C LEU A 219 35.41 14.44 8.01
N ASN A 220 36.48 14.35 8.82
CA ASN A 220 37.27 13.13 8.97
C ASN A 220 37.06 12.45 10.35
N ASP A 221 36.14 12.99 11.20
CA ASP A 221 35.80 12.50 12.53
C ASP A 221 37.01 12.35 13.48
N ASP A 222 38.05 13.23 13.33
CA ASP A 222 39.21 13.21 14.22
C ASP A 222 39.06 14.04 15.51
N GLY A 223 37.92 14.73 15.63
CA GLY A 223 37.52 15.56 16.77
C GLY A 223 38.08 17.00 16.72
N LEU A 224 38.62 17.45 15.60
CA LEU A 224 39.15 18.81 15.42
C LEU A 224 38.96 19.31 13.99
N VAL A 225 38.22 20.38 13.78
CA VAL A 225 38.13 21.02 12.46
C VAL A 225 39.48 21.71 12.13
N SER A 226 40.21 21.16 11.19
CA SER A 226 41.59 21.51 10.87
C SER A 226 41.87 21.56 9.37
N VAL A 227 43.16 21.64 9.01
CA VAL A 227 43.62 21.56 7.62
C VAL A 227 43.29 20.18 6.99
N SER A 228 43.18 19.12 7.79
CA SER A 228 42.84 17.79 7.31
C SER A 228 41.45 17.78 6.69
N ASP A 229 40.47 18.42 7.36
CA ASP A 229 39.09 18.54 6.90
C ASP A 229 38.97 19.43 5.66
N LEU A 230 39.75 20.50 5.62
CA LEU A 230 39.85 21.35 4.43
C LEU A 230 40.39 20.58 3.22
N LEU A 231 41.41 19.76 3.41
CA LEU A 231 41.94 18.91 2.34
C LEU A 231 40.95 17.85 1.91
N PHE A 232 40.21 17.29 2.86
CA PHE A 232 39.13 16.35 2.57
C PHE A 232 38.06 17.03 1.73
N LEU A 233 37.52 18.18 2.14
CA LEU A 233 36.55 18.95 1.38
C LEU A 233 37.03 19.27 -0.03
N LEU A 234 38.28 19.75 -0.14
CA LEU A 234 38.86 20.12 -1.44
C LEU A 234 39.04 18.94 -2.39
N SER A 235 39.10 17.70 -1.88
CA SER A 235 39.16 16.51 -2.74
C SER A 235 37.86 16.29 -3.50
N TYR A 236 36.74 16.82 -3.01
CA TYR A 236 35.38 16.75 -3.63
C TYR A 236 34.98 18.11 -4.24
N TYR A 237 35.86 19.11 -4.28
CA TYR A 237 35.51 20.45 -4.74
C TYR A 237 35.04 20.47 -6.20
N SER A 238 33.94 21.15 -6.46
CA SER A 238 33.23 21.21 -7.73
C SER A 238 32.46 19.94 -8.08
N GLU A 239 32.33 18.98 -7.20
CA GLU A 239 31.42 17.88 -7.39
C GLU A 239 29.95 18.30 -7.11
N THR A 240 29.06 17.82 -7.93
CA THR A 240 27.60 17.92 -7.70
C THR A 240 27.10 16.56 -7.22
N CYS A 241 26.37 16.58 -6.13
CA CYS A 241 25.80 15.40 -5.51
C CYS A 241 24.51 15.05 -6.25
N SER A 242 24.56 14.16 -7.23
CA SER A 242 23.42 13.75 -8.03
C SER A 242 23.37 12.24 -8.18
#